data_58226a003e5a80c9677e37f5a13e50f9
#
_entry.id   58226a003e5a80c9677e37f5a13e50f9
#
_cell.length_a   1.000
_cell.length_b   1.000
_cell.length_c   1.000
_cell.angle_alpha   90.00
_cell.angle_beta   90.00
_cell.angle_gamma   90.00
#
_symmetry.space_group_name_H-M   'P 1'
#
loop_
_entity.id
_entity.type
_entity.pdbx_description
1 polymer ?
#
loop_
_entity_poly.entity_id
_entity_poly.type
_entity_poly.pdbx_seq_one_letter_code
_entity_poly.pdbx_strand_id
1 'polypeptide(L)'
;MLTKPLGLEGWVPHEPVLLAALASEDPLLLIGPHGSAKSFLLEQLARALGLEYRFYNASLLNYDDLVGIPIPDEERKRLHYINTPAAIWDAEVVFFDEINRTRPELQNKLFPIVHEKRVQGIALDKLRYRWSAMNPCPSAEGQEGSLDVYIGAEPLDPALADRFCFLLEVPSWQDLSKEEKRQIFRDQFKGRHPFPVPLEELLACARAQFAALQLDHCAQLEDYILTVLDHLETKGIRVSARRATILYRNILAVHAARMALYKFAQPEISPQRIDWKTSALVALQNSLPQVVSDVKPDRAALLAAHRQAWELSQLDSDNPWHTLLQIKDPLDRCVAATQMGERVKDDDLSKLVSDALAAQTEPSCRTAIALAIYAAVHRTRNLHATVFETMAQDIRKVLRPGQYSHSGEGARRDRYRRVKDLCAKLEKEDSNGSQQRNQYAMNLLQGLLPDGYGTVTPDKVLKLFLSVYDQLIYSDNR
;
A
#
# COMPACT_ATOMS: atom_id res chain seq x y z
N MET A 1 -8.46 -18.80 21.96
CA MET A 1 -7.10 -18.27 22.07
C MET A 1 -6.13 -19.35 21.66
N LEU A 2 -5.27 -19.03 20.70
CA LEU A 2 -4.37 -19.97 20.05
C LEU A 2 -3.01 -20.08 20.76
N THR A 3 -2.49 -18.98 21.29
CA THR A 3 -1.12 -18.86 21.79
C THR A 3 -0.97 -18.99 23.30
N LYS A 4 -1.95 -18.53 24.06
CA LYS A 4 -1.92 -18.65 25.54
C LYS A 4 -1.79 -20.08 26.07
N PRO A 5 -2.46 -21.12 25.51
CA PRO A 5 -2.31 -22.49 25.96
C PRO A 5 -0.87 -23.01 25.81
N LEU A 6 -0.11 -22.41 24.92
CA LEU A 6 1.31 -22.73 24.69
C LEU A 6 2.26 -21.99 25.64
N GLY A 7 1.73 -21.14 26.53
CA GLY A 7 2.54 -20.27 27.40
C GLY A 7 3.24 -19.13 26.65
N LEU A 8 2.66 -18.73 25.52
CA LEU A 8 3.19 -17.64 24.68
C LEU A 8 2.49 -16.34 25.00
N GLU A 9 3.16 -15.48 25.75
CA GLU A 9 2.66 -14.15 26.11
C GLU A 9 3.01 -13.11 25.05
N GLY A 10 2.13 -12.08 24.89
CA GLY A 10 2.29 -11.04 23.88
C GLY A 10 1.84 -11.43 22.46
N TRP A 11 1.51 -12.69 22.20
CA TRP A 11 1.15 -13.18 20.88
C TRP A 11 -0.33 -13.05 20.51
N VAL A 12 -1.19 -12.72 21.46
CA VAL A 12 -2.66 -12.63 21.24
C VAL A 12 -3.04 -11.67 20.10
N PRO A 13 -2.41 -10.50 19.92
CA PRO A 13 -2.69 -9.63 18.79
C PRO A 13 -2.35 -10.23 17.42
N HIS A 14 -1.47 -11.23 17.39
CA HIS A 14 -1.01 -11.90 16.17
C HIS A 14 -1.82 -13.15 15.81
N GLU A 15 -2.68 -13.64 16.72
CA GLU A 15 -3.50 -14.83 16.49
C GLU A 15 -4.35 -14.77 15.21
N PRO A 16 -4.96 -13.62 14.83
CA PRO A 16 -5.73 -13.55 13.59
C PRO A 16 -4.89 -13.83 12.35
N VAL A 17 -3.64 -13.34 12.31
CA VAL A 17 -2.72 -13.56 11.18
C VAL A 17 -2.22 -15.00 11.14
N LEU A 18 -1.88 -15.56 12.28
CA LEU A 18 -1.47 -16.97 12.41
C LEU A 18 -2.60 -17.91 11.95
N LEU A 19 -3.82 -17.69 12.43
CA LEU A 19 -4.96 -18.49 12.03
C LEU A 19 -5.33 -18.28 10.56
N ALA A 20 -5.19 -17.06 10.03
CA ALA A 20 -5.37 -16.77 8.61
C ALA A 20 -4.38 -17.56 7.75
N ALA A 21 -3.09 -17.56 8.09
CA ALA A 21 -2.07 -18.31 7.39
C ALA A 21 -2.31 -19.83 7.45
N LEU A 22 -2.82 -20.34 8.59
CA LEU A 22 -3.23 -21.73 8.73
C LEU A 22 -4.48 -22.06 7.88
N ALA A 23 -5.46 -21.17 7.84
CA ALA A 23 -6.70 -21.40 7.10
C ALA A 23 -6.51 -21.35 5.59
N SER A 24 -5.73 -20.40 5.10
CA SER A 24 -5.43 -20.23 3.68
C SER A 24 -4.34 -21.15 3.14
N GLU A 25 -3.55 -21.79 4.01
CA GLU A 25 -2.34 -22.57 3.70
C GLU A 25 -1.30 -21.75 2.90
N ASP A 26 -1.30 -20.44 3.08
CA ASP A 26 -0.37 -19.54 2.42
C ASP A 26 0.98 -19.46 3.15
N PRO A 27 2.09 -19.15 2.45
CA PRO A 27 3.41 -19.04 3.06
C PRO A 27 3.47 -17.96 4.14
N LEU A 28 4.05 -18.31 5.30
CA LEU A 28 4.20 -17.45 6.47
C LEU A 28 5.68 -17.24 6.79
N LEU A 29 6.08 -15.97 6.97
CA LEU A 29 7.38 -15.58 7.48
C LEU A 29 7.25 -14.89 8.84
N LEU A 30 7.91 -15.45 9.87
CA LEU A 30 8.01 -14.84 11.19
C LEU A 30 9.31 -14.03 11.29
N ILE A 31 9.21 -12.77 11.71
CA ILE A 31 10.33 -11.84 11.84
C ILE A 31 10.46 -11.41 13.29
N GLY A 32 11.60 -11.65 13.90
CA GLY A 32 11.81 -11.21 15.28
C GLY A 32 13.12 -11.69 15.90
N PRO A 33 13.48 -11.16 17.08
CA PRO A 33 14.74 -11.46 17.73
C PRO A 33 14.88 -12.93 18.12
N HIS A 34 16.11 -13.34 18.43
CA HIS A 34 16.37 -14.64 19.05
C HIS A 34 15.58 -14.79 20.35
N GLY A 35 15.12 -16.00 20.64
CA GLY A 35 14.38 -16.27 21.87
C GLY A 35 12.93 -15.78 21.91
N SER A 36 12.38 -15.26 20.80
CA SER A 36 10.96 -14.86 20.69
C SER A 36 9.99 -16.03 20.43
N ALA A 37 10.44 -17.26 20.63
CA ALA A 37 9.65 -18.50 20.53
C ALA A 37 9.06 -18.83 19.14
N LYS A 38 9.63 -18.30 18.04
CA LYS A 38 9.16 -18.55 16.67
C LYS A 38 9.11 -20.03 16.32
N SER A 39 10.24 -20.72 16.44
CA SER A 39 10.39 -22.15 16.10
C SER A 39 9.53 -23.01 17.02
N PHE A 40 9.46 -22.67 18.32
CA PHE A 40 8.62 -23.35 19.29
C PHE A 40 7.14 -23.27 18.92
N LEU A 41 6.62 -22.07 18.57
CA LEU A 41 5.21 -21.89 18.17
C LEU A 41 4.87 -22.79 16.98
N LEU A 42 5.68 -22.74 15.91
CA LEU A 42 5.40 -23.47 14.67
C LEU A 42 5.46 -25.00 14.86
N GLU A 43 6.42 -25.48 15.65
CA GLU A 43 6.49 -26.89 16.01
C GLU A 43 5.24 -27.34 16.81
N GLN A 44 4.79 -26.53 17.79
CA GLN A 44 3.63 -26.87 18.58
C GLN A 44 2.33 -26.85 17.74
N LEU A 45 2.21 -25.91 16.80
CA LEU A 45 1.07 -25.89 15.86
C LEU A 45 1.05 -27.13 14.96
N ALA A 46 2.19 -27.51 14.39
CA ALA A 46 2.31 -28.71 13.58
C ALA A 46 1.95 -29.97 14.38
N ARG A 47 2.47 -30.08 15.60
CA ARG A 47 2.17 -31.19 16.52
C ARG A 47 0.69 -31.26 16.90
N ALA A 48 0.07 -30.11 17.21
CA ALA A 48 -1.35 -30.03 17.57
C ALA A 48 -2.29 -30.41 16.42
N LEU A 49 -1.84 -30.21 15.19
CA LEU A 49 -2.57 -30.61 13.96
C LEU A 49 -2.18 -31.99 13.45
N GLY A 50 -1.32 -32.72 14.16
CA GLY A 50 -0.88 -34.08 13.76
C GLY A 50 -0.14 -34.14 12.43
N LEU A 51 0.56 -33.08 12.03
CA LEU A 51 1.18 -32.94 10.70
C LEU A 51 2.63 -33.46 10.69
N GLU A 52 3.03 -34.07 9.57
CA GLU A 52 4.42 -34.44 9.30
C GLU A 52 5.28 -33.19 9.08
N TYR A 53 6.04 -32.83 10.12
CA TYR A 53 6.83 -31.61 10.22
C TYR A 53 8.30 -31.86 9.90
N ARG A 54 8.88 -30.99 9.05
CA ARG A 54 10.32 -30.98 8.74
C ARG A 54 10.90 -29.62 9.10
N PHE A 55 11.93 -29.62 9.91
CA PHE A 55 12.69 -28.44 10.32
C PHE A 55 14.03 -28.38 9.58
N TYR A 56 14.33 -27.22 9.02
CA TYR A 56 15.59 -26.93 8.37
C TYR A 56 16.17 -25.63 8.88
N ASN A 57 17.42 -25.68 9.40
CA ASN A 57 18.18 -24.45 9.61
C ASN A 57 18.78 -24.04 8.26
N ALA A 58 18.26 -22.98 7.67
CA ALA A 58 18.58 -22.56 6.31
C ALA A 58 20.04 -22.06 6.17
N SER A 59 20.66 -21.63 7.28
CA SER A 59 22.07 -21.21 7.30
C SER A 59 23.06 -22.39 7.13
N LEU A 60 22.64 -23.59 7.53
CA LEU A 60 23.45 -24.80 7.50
C LEU A 60 23.02 -25.78 6.40
N LEU A 61 21.90 -25.52 5.76
CA LEU A 61 21.25 -26.44 4.84
C LEU A 61 22.03 -26.61 3.53
N ASN A 62 22.28 -27.86 3.15
CA ASN A 62 22.68 -28.22 1.79
C ASN A 62 21.47 -28.74 1.02
N TYR A 63 21.51 -28.61 -0.30
CA TYR A 63 20.37 -29.01 -1.13
C TYR A 63 20.05 -30.51 -1.03
N ASP A 64 21.09 -31.34 -0.90
CA ASP A 64 20.95 -32.81 -0.76
C ASP A 64 20.26 -33.21 0.56
N ASP A 65 20.33 -32.35 1.58
CA ASP A 65 19.58 -32.57 2.82
C ASP A 65 18.07 -32.45 2.61
N LEU A 66 17.64 -31.61 1.64
CA LEU A 66 16.23 -31.44 1.27
C LEU A 66 15.72 -32.60 0.39
N VAL A 67 16.48 -32.98 -0.64
CA VAL A 67 15.98 -33.87 -1.69
C VAL A 67 16.44 -35.30 -1.51
N GLY A 68 17.39 -35.55 -0.66
CA GLY A 68 18.09 -36.84 -0.55
C GLY A 68 19.26 -36.96 -1.53
N ILE A 69 19.99 -38.09 -1.45
CA ILE A 69 21.18 -38.32 -2.25
C ILE A 69 20.78 -38.94 -3.59
N PRO A 70 21.11 -38.29 -4.73
CA PRO A 70 20.82 -38.85 -6.04
C PRO A 70 21.75 -40.03 -6.34
N ILE A 71 21.18 -41.18 -6.63
CA ILE A 71 21.90 -42.37 -7.09
C ILE A 71 21.44 -42.71 -8.50
N PRO A 72 22.38 -43.01 -9.44
CA PRO A 72 22.03 -43.50 -10.75
C PRO A 72 21.35 -44.87 -10.65
N ASP A 73 20.16 -45.00 -11.24
CA ASP A 73 19.53 -46.27 -11.52
C ASP A 73 19.96 -46.73 -12.94
N GLU A 74 20.96 -47.60 -13.00
CA GLU A 74 21.53 -48.04 -14.27
C GLU A 74 20.53 -48.82 -15.14
N GLU A 75 19.59 -49.56 -14.50
CA GLU A 75 18.59 -50.35 -15.24
C GLU A 75 17.54 -49.44 -15.89
N ARG A 76 17.13 -48.36 -15.23
CA ARG A 76 16.06 -47.46 -15.68
C ARG A 76 16.58 -46.22 -16.37
N LYS A 77 17.90 -45.98 -16.41
CA LYS A 77 18.53 -44.74 -16.91
C LYS A 77 17.93 -43.48 -16.29
N ARG A 78 17.65 -43.52 -15.00
CA ARG A 78 17.04 -42.45 -14.21
C ARG A 78 17.87 -42.20 -12.95
N LEU A 79 17.72 -40.98 -12.38
CA LEU A 79 18.20 -40.74 -11.05
C LEU A 79 17.14 -41.18 -10.03
N HIS A 80 17.57 -41.99 -9.06
CA HIS A 80 16.78 -42.34 -7.90
C HIS A 80 17.34 -41.59 -6.69
N TYR A 81 16.45 -40.93 -5.88
CA TYR A 81 16.86 -40.26 -4.68
C TYR A 81 16.69 -41.22 -3.49
N ILE A 82 17.75 -41.42 -2.73
CA ILE A 82 17.62 -42.05 -1.40
C ILE A 82 16.99 -41.04 -0.46
N ASN A 83 15.76 -41.30 -0.07
CA ASN A 83 15.08 -40.47 0.92
C ASN A 83 15.69 -40.68 2.30
N THR A 84 16.23 -39.61 2.87
CA THR A 84 16.59 -39.57 4.27
C THR A 84 15.35 -39.27 5.11
N PRO A 85 15.34 -39.57 6.42
CA PRO A 85 14.24 -39.17 7.31
C PRO A 85 14.00 -37.65 7.34
N ALA A 86 15.01 -36.87 6.92
CA ALA A 86 14.93 -35.42 6.84
C ALA A 86 14.47 -34.89 5.48
N ALA A 87 14.29 -35.76 4.48
CA ALA A 87 13.89 -35.34 3.13
C ALA A 87 12.47 -34.73 3.10
N ILE A 88 12.25 -33.81 2.17
CA ILE A 88 11.04 -32.99 2.08
C ILE A 88 9.82 -33.74 1.51
N TRP A 89 10.02 -34.87 0.85
CA TRP A 89 9.02 -35.52 -0.02
C TRP A 89 7.70 -35.91 0.67
N ASP A 90 7.78 -36.32 1.94
CA ASP A 90 6.60 -36.70 2.72
C ASP A 90 6.13 -35.63 3.71
N ALA A 91 6.75 -34.46 3.67
CA ALA A 91 6.42 -33.38 4.59
C ALA A 91 5.06 -32.77 4.28
N GLU A 92 4.25 -32.55 5.32
CA GLU A 92 3.04 -31.73 5.26
C GLU A 92 3.35 -30.28 5.67
N VAL A 93 4.39 -30.10 6.50
CA VAL A 93 4.88 -28.79 6.95
C VAL A 93 6.39 -28.75 6.76
N VAL A 94 6.88 -27.70 6.13
CA VAL A 94 8.29 -27.34 6.13
C VAL A 94 8.49 -26.03 6.85
N PHE A 95 9.53 -26.00 7.70
CA PHE A 95 9.93 -24.78 8.39
C PHE A 95 11.40 -24.49 8.14
N PHE A 96 11.67 -23.36 7.50
CA PHE A 96 13.01 -22.85 7.23
C PHE A 96 13.36 -21.77 8.26
N ASP A 97 14.19 -22.10 9.23
CA ASP A 97 14.68 -21.13 10.23
C ASP A 97 15.92 -20.41 9.69
N GLU A 98 16.14 -19.18 10.13
CA GLU A 98 17.24 -18.31 9.69
C GLU A 98 17.34 -18.13 8.16
N ILE A 99 16.18 -18.00 7.48
CA ILE A 99 16.12 -17.98 6.01
C ILE A 99 16.94 -16.84 5.39
N ASN A 100 17.11 -15.72 6.10
CA ASN A 100 17.91 -14.59 5.65
C ASN A 100 19.43 -14.77 5.82
N ARG A 101 19.88 -15.90 6.37
CA ARG A 101 21.29 -16.31 6.41
C ARG A 101 21.63 -17.37 5.36
N THR A 102 20.67 -17.70 4.54
CA THR A 102 20.82 -18.69 3.47
C THR A 102 21.69 -18.14 2.35
N ARG A 103 22.59 -18.96 1.82
CA ARG A 103 23.41 -18.60 0.64
C ARG A 103 22.51 -18.29 -0.56
N PRO A 104 22.86 -17.29 -1.39
CA PRO A 104 22.01 -16.87 -2.53
C PRO A 104 21.62 -18.03 -3.46
N GLU A 105 22.54 -18.97 -3.74
CA GLU A 105 22.27 -20.12 -4.59
C GLU A 105 21.17 -21.02 -4.01
N LEU A 106 21.14 -21.18 -2.70
CA LEU A 106 20.12 -21.97 -2.03
C LEU A 106 18.80 -21.21 -1.92
N GLN A 107 18.83 -19.87 -1.71
CA GLN A 107 17.60 -19.07 -1.75
C GLN A 107 16.83 -19.29 -3.05
N ASN A 108 17.53 -19.29 -4.21
CA ASN A 108 16.92 -19.55 -5.50
C ASN A 108 16.25 -20.93 -5.59
N LYS A 109 16.78 -21.93 -4.91
CA LYS A 109 16.20 -23.28 -4.85
C LYS A 109 15.01 -23.39 -3.90
N LEU A 110 14.90 -22.50 -2.92
CA LEU A 110 13.75 -22.43 -2.02
C LEU A 110 12.52 -21.75 -2.65
N PHE A 111 12.70 -20.90 -3.66
CA PHE A 111 11.59 -20.22 -4.31
C PHE A 111 10.47 -21.15 -4.79
N PRO A 112 10.75 -22.21 -5.57
CA PRO A 112 9.72 -23.14 -6.03
C PRO A 112 9.04 -23.87 -4.87
N ILE A 113 9.76 -24.14 -3.79
CA ILE A 113 9.21 -24.83 -2.61
C ILE A 113 8.20 -23.92 -1.91
N VAL A 114 8.61 -22.67 -1.63
CA VAL A 114 7.76 -21.70 -0.91
C VAL A 114 6.54 -21.32 -1.74
N HIS A 115 6.71 -21.07 -3.03
CA HIS A 115 5.62 -20.56 -3.88
C HIS A 115 4.80 -21.66 -4.54
N GLU A 116 5.46 -22.64 -5.18
CA GLU A 116 4.82 -23.57 -6.08
C GLU A 116 4.62 -24.97 -5.47
N LYS A 117 5.13 -25.22 -4.27
CA LYS A 117 5.18 -26.55 -3.64
C LYS A 117 5.90 -27.56 -4.55
N ARG A 118 7.05 -27.18 -5.12
CA ARG A 118 7.83 -27.98 -6.07
C ARG A 118 9.30 -28.01 -5.72
N VAL A 119 9.94 -29.13 -6.03
CA VAL A 119 11.39 -29.33 -6.00
C VAL A 119 11.81 -29.81 -7.35
N GLN A 120 12.70 -29.08 -8.06
CA GLN A 120 13.15 -29.44 -9.42
C GLN A 120 12.01 -29.80 -10.39
N GLY A 121 10.88 -29.10 -10.28
CA GLY A 121 9.69 -29.36 -11.11
C GLY A 121 8.78 -30.50 -10.62
N ILE A 122 9.23 -31.29 -9.61
CA ILE A 122 8.42 -32.35 -8.99
C ILE A 122 7.51 -31.76 -7.95
N ALA A 123 6.21 -32.05 -8.00
CA ALA A 123 5.24 -31.56 -7.04
C ALA A 123 5.43 -32.22 -5.66
N LEU A 124 5.24 -31.46 -4.62
CA LEU A 124 5.19 -31.90 -3.22
C LEU A 124 3.72 -31.97 -2.81
N ASP A 125 3.04 -33.05 -3.21
CA ASP A 125 1.58 -33.17 -3.10
C ASP A 125 1.06 -33.16 -1.67
N LYS A 126 1.86 -33.63 -0.71
CA LYS A 126 1.53 -33.62 0.72
C LYS A 126 1.77 -32.28 1.38
N LEU A 127 2.62 -31.41 0.79
CA LEU A 127 3.07 -30.18 1.41
C LEU A 127 1.92 -29.14 1.48
N ARG A 128 1.48 -28.84 2.68
CA ARG A 128 0.43 -27.86 2.96
C ARG A 128 1.02 -26.53 3.39
N TYR A 129 1.90 -26.55 4.38
CA TYR A 129 2.40 -25.36 5.04
C TYR A 129 3.88 -25.12 4.74
N ARG A 130 4.22 -23.89 4.38
CA ARG A 130 5.57 -23.41 4.11
C ARG A 130 5.83 -22.24 5.05
N TRP A 131 6.46 -22.54 6.15
CA TRP A 131 6.77 -21.57 7.19
C TRP A 131 8.25 -21.24 7.19
N SER A 132 8.56 -19.99 7.51
CA SER A 132 9.94 -19.55 7.64
C SER A 132 10.08 -18.59 8.81
N ALA A 133 11.31 -18.46 9.31
CA ALA A 133 11.64 -17.45 10.30
C ALA A 133 12.96 -16.77 9.96
N MET A 134 13.05 -15.50 10.36
CA MET A 134 14.27 -14.70 10.25
C MET A 134 14.44 -13.77 11.44
N ASN A 135 15.69 -13.34 11.66
CA ASN A 135 15.97 -12.23 12.55
C ASN A 135 15.82 -10.90 11.81
N PRO A 136 15.49 -9.80 12.50
CA PRO A 136 15.41 -8.49 11.87
C PRO A 136 16.74 -8.12 11.20
N CYS A 137 16.68 -7.48 10.02
CA CYS A 137 17.86 -6.89 9.42
C CYS A 137 18.30 -5.66 10.21
N PRO A 138 19.61 -5.37 10.33
CA PRO A 138 20.08 -4.10 10.86
C PRO A 138 19.52 -2.97 9.98
N SER A 139 18.83 -1.98 10.57
CA SER A 139 18.39 -0.80 9.84
C SER A 139 19.60 0.06 9.47
N ALA A 140 19.64 0.57 8.24
CA ALA A 140 20.67 1.49 7.77
C ALA A 140 20.66 2.84 8.53
N GLU A 141 19.51 3.21 9.12
CA GLU A 141 19.40 4.33 10.06
C GLU A 141 19.82 3.82 11.46
N GLY A 142 21.10 3.99 11.75
CA GLY A 142 21.68 3.63 13.04
C GLY A 142 20.94 4.29 14.19
N GLN A 143 20.11 3.54 14.88
CA GLN A 143 19.90 3.80 16.29
C GLN A 143 21.21 3.43 16.98
N GLU A 144 22.05 4.43 17.20
CA GLU A 144 23.18 4.35 18.14
C GLU A 144 22.59 3.90 19.49
N GLY A 145 22.74 2.62 19.80
CA GLY A 145 22.26 2.03 21.06
C GLY A 145 21.60 0.67 20.97
N SER A 146 21.30 0.15 19.78
CA SER A 146 20.83 -1.23 19.63
C SER A 146 22.03 -2.18 19.73
N LEU A 147 22.18 -2.84 20.88
CA LEU A 147 23.20 -3.85 21.14
C LEU A 147 23.02 -5.15 20.34
N ASP A 148 21.92 -5.31 19.63
CA ASP A 148 21.59 -6.50 18.87
C ASP A 148 21.98 -6.35 17.38
N VAL A 149 23.27 -6.27 17.10
CA VAL A 149 23.80 -6.45 15.75
C VAL A 149 23.75 -7.94 15.44
N TYR A 150 22.77 -8.38 14.65
CA TYR A 150 22.69 -9.76 14.15
C TYR A 150 23.75 -9.97 13.08
N ILE A 151 24.96 -10.37 13.49
CA ILE A 151 26.09 -10.63 12.59
C ILE A 151 25.67 -11.73 11.60
N GLY A 152 25.77 -11.42 10.30
CA GLY A 152 25.42 -12.34 9.22
C GLY A 152 23.92 -12.41 8.88
N ALA A 153 23.08 -11.54 9.43
CA ALA A 153 21.73 -11.35 8.95
C ALA A 153 21.76 -10.34 7.80
N GLU A 154 21.42 -10.79 6.60
CA GLU A 154 21.30 -9.95 5.40
C GLU A 154 19.83 -9.70 5.07
N PRO A 155 19.49 -8.65 4.30
CA PRO A 155 18.16 -8.49 3.75
C PRO A 155 17.77 -9.73 2.94
N LEU A 156 16.53 -10.19 3.09
CA LEU A 156 16.03 -11.29 2.29
C LEU A 156 15.91 -10.82 0.82
N ASP A 157 16.25 -11.71 -0.12
CA ASP A 157 16.04 -11.42 -1.54
C ASP A 157 14.60 -10.92 -1.77
N PRO A 158 14.41 -9.74 -2.41
CA PRO A 158 13.08 -9.16 -2.60
C PRO A 158 12.11 -10.07 -3.35
N ALA A 159 12.63 -10.90 -4.28
CA ALA A 159 11.80 -11.84 -5.01
C ALA A 159 11.36 -13.02 -4.11
N LEU A 160 12.18 -13.44 -3.14
CA LEU A 160 11.78 -14.42 -2.14
C LEU A 160 10.80 -13.81 -1.13
N ALA A 161 11.06 -12.60 -0.68
CA ALA A 161 10.17 -11.87 0.22
C ALA A 161 8.75 -11.69 -0.37
N ASP A 162 8.65 -11.41 -1.68
CA ASP A 162 7.37 -11.28 -2.39
C ASP A 162 6.59 -12.60 -2.53
N ARG A 163 7.17 -13.73 -2.17
CA ARG A 163 6.48 -15.03 -2.17
C ARG A 163 5.82 -15.39 -0.85
N PHE A 164 6.21 -14.73 0.23
CA PHE A 164 5.53 -14.87 1.50
C PHE A 164 4.24 -14.04 1.50
N CYS A 165 3.11 -14.70 1.70
CA CYS A 165 1.82 -14.03 1.76
C CYS A 165 1.68 -13.25 3.07
N PHE A 166 2.08 -13.87 4.18
CA PHE A 166 2.07 -13.26 5.51
C PHE A 166 3.49 -13.04 6.02
N LEU A 167 3.77 -11.80 6.44
CA LEU A 167 5.04 -11.39 7.03
C LEU A 167 4.73 -10.82 8.42
N LEU A 168 4.97 -11.60 9.46
CA LEU A 168 4.54 -11.30 10.81
C LEU A 168 5.73 -10.91 11.69
N GLU A 169 5.79 -9.65 12.09
CA GLU A 169 6.71 -9.22 13.14
C GLU A 169 6.21 -9.74 14.48
N VAL A 170 7.02 -10.58 15.14
CA VAL A 170 6.64 -11.20 16.40
C VAL A 170 7.06 -10.32 17.59
N PRO A 171 6.36 -10.40 18.74
CA PRO A 171 6.67 -9.57 19.89
C PRO A 171 8.08 -9.89 20.44
N SER A 172 8.80 -8.84 20.76
CA SER A 172 10.07 -8.92 21.51
C SER A 172 9.81 -8.83 23.03
N TRP A 173 10.82 -9.16 23.83
CA TRP A 173 10.74 -8.98 25.27
C TRP A 173 10.38 -7.55 25.70
N GLN A 174 10.80 -6.55 24.91
CA GLN A 174 10.58 -5.14 25.21
C GLN A 174 9.10 -4.73 25.00
N ASP A 175 8.41 -5.39 24.08
CA ASP A 175 7.01 -5.12 23.74
C ASP A 175 6.04 -5.68 24.80
N LEU A 176 6.52 -6.61 25.64
CA LEU A 176 5.71 -7.24 26.66
C LEU A 176 5.45 -6.33 27.85
N SER A 177 4.23 -6.32 28.33
CA SER A 177 3.87 -5.69 29.59
C SER A 177 4.54 -6.35 30.80
N LYS A 178 4.62 -5.63 31.91
CA LYS A 178 5.21 -6.20 33.16
C LYS A 178 4.48 -7.47 33.63
N GLU A 179 3.18 -7.56 33.42
CA GLU A 179 2.41 -8.72 33.83
C GLU A 179 2.66 -9.92 32.90
N GLU A 180 2.73 -9.71 31.59
CA GLU A 180 3.10 -10.77 30.64
C GLU A 180 4.51 -11.31 30.93
N LYS A 181 5.48 -10.43 31.23
CA LYS A 181 6.83 -10.84 31.66
C LYS A 181 6.81 -11.71 32.94
N ARG A 182 5.98 -11.33 33.91
CA ARG A 182 5.80 -12.14 35.14
C ARG A 182 5.15 -13.48 34.85
N GLN A 183 4.19 -13.50 33.91
CA GLN A 183 3.51 -14.73 33.54
C GLN A 183 4.45 -15.73 32.88
N ILE A 184 5.37 -15.29 32.03
CA ILE A 184 6.42 -16.15 31.44
C ILE A 184 7.21 -16.87 32.54
N PHE A 185 7.63 -16.15 33.60
CA PHE A 185 8.35 -16.79 34.73
C PHE A 185 7.50 -17.81 35.48
N ARG A 186 6.19 -17.54 35.65
CA ARG A 186 5.28 -18.46 36.35
C ARG A 186 4.98 -19.71 35.53
N ASP A 187 4.84 -19.54 34.19
CA ASP A 187 4.49 -20.65 33.29
C ASP A 187 5.68 -21.58 33.02
N GLN A 188 6.91 -21.13 33.26
CA GLN A 188 8.10 -21.97 33.14
C GLN A 188 8.03 -23.23 34.03
N PHE A 189 7.30 -23.15 35.15
CA PHE A 189 7.13 -24.25 36.12
C PHE A 189 5.78 -24.96 36.00
N LYS A 190 4.88 -24.49 35.13
CA LYS A 190 3.58 -25.11 34.88
C LYS A 190 3.67 -25.99 33.63
N GLY A 191 3.04 -27.17 33.72
CA GLY A 191 2.88 -28.01 32.53
C GLY A 191 2.08 -27.26 31.45
N ARG A 192 2.27 -27.66 30.18
CA ARG A 192 1.52 -27.12 29.05
C ARG A 192 0.02 -27.36 29.24
N HIS A 193 -0.79 -26.34 29.04
CA HIS A 193 -2.23 -26.47 29.07
C HIS A 193 -2.74 -27.01 27.71
N PRO A 194 -3.72 -27.92 27.71
CA PRO A 194 -4.39 -28.30 26.47
C PRO A 194 -5.07 -27.07 25.84
N PHE A 195 -5.18 -27.06 24.53
CA PHE A 195 -5.98 -26.03 23.86
C PHE A 195 -7.41 -26.04 24.43
N PRO A 196 -7.97 -24.89 24.82
CA PRO A 196 -9.32 -24.80 25.36
C PRO A 196 -10.41 -25.19 24.34
N VAL A 197 -10.05 -25.13 23.06
CA VAL A 197 -10.83 -25.61 21.92
C VAL A 197 -9.87 -26.43 21.06
N PRO A 198 -10.27 -27.58 20.51
CA PRO A 198 -9.45 -28.30 19.56
C PRO A 198 -9.05 -27.36 18.43
N LEU A 199 -7.73 -27.25 18.18
CA LEU A 199 -7.21 -26.35 17.13
C LEU A 199 -7.82 -26.69 15.75
N GLU A 200 -8.12 -27.96 15.53
CA GLU A 200 -8.77 -28.44 14.31
C GLU A 200 -10.17 -27.83 14.11
N GLU A 201 -10.99 -27.73 15.17
CA GLU A 201 -12.32 -27.14 15.09
C GLU A 201 -12.26 -25.63 14.80
N LEU A 202 -11.34 -24.92 15.48
CA LEU A 202 -11.10 -23.51 15.23
C LEU A 202 -10.64 -23.28 13.78
N LEU A 203 -9.74 -24.12 13.30
CA LEU A 203 -9.21 -24.05 11.93
C LEU A 203 -10.29 -24.40 10.90
N ALA A 204 -11.10 -25.42 11.16
CA ALA A 204 -12.23 -25.79 10.28
C ALA A 204 -13.25 -24.64 10.18
N CYS A 205 -13.56 -23.98 11.31
CA CYS A 205 -14.42 -22.81 11.31
C CYS A 205 -13.83 -21.65 10.49
N ALA A 206 -12.53 -21.34 10.66
CA ALA A 206 -11.87 -20.28 9.91
C ALA A 206 -11.85 -20.58 8.41
N ARG A 207 -11.59 -21.83 7.99
CA ARG A 207 -11.63 -22.27 6.59
C ARG A 207 -13.02 -22.14 5.99
N ALA A 208 -14.05 -22.55 6.70
CA ALA A 208 -15.43 -22.43 6.22
C ALA A 208 -15.83 -20.97 6.01
N GLN A 209 -15.46 -20.07 6.95
CA GLN A 209 -15.69 -18.63 6.79
C GLN A 209 -14.89 -18.06 5.61
N PHE A 210 -13.61 -18.42 5.47
CA PHE A 210 -12.77 -17.97 4.39
C PHE A 210 -13.30 -18.40 3.03
N ALA A 211 -13.72 -19.67 2.88
CA ALA A 211 -14.34 -20.18 1.66
C ALA A 211 -15.64 -19.43 1.30
N ALA A 212 -16.48 -19.13 2.30
CA ALA A 212 -17.70 -18.37 2.09
C ALA A 212 -17.40 -16.94 1.60
N LEU A 213 -16.45 -16.26 2.22
CA LEU A 213 -16.04 -14.90 1.82
C LEU A 213 -15.40 -14.83 0.44
N GLN A 214 -14.77 -15.89 -0.03
CA GLN A 214 -14.20 -15.95 -1.39
C GLN A 214 -15.26 -16.04 -2.49
N LEU A 215 -16.46 -16.46 -2.17
CA LEU A 215 -17.59 -16.55 -3.11
C LEU A 215 -18.35 -15.23 -3.24
N ASP A 216 -18.16 -14.31 -2.30
CA ASP A 216 -18.84 -13.04 -2.25
C ASP A 216 -17.94 -11.91 -2.71
N HIS A 217 -18.29 -11.28 -3.84
CA HIS A 217 -17.55 -10.13 -4.37
C HIS A 217 -17.86 -8.88 -3.56
N CYS A 218 -16.84 -8.30 -2.93
CA CYS A 218 -16.96 -7.08 -2.16
C CYS A 218 -16.30 -5.91 -2.91
N ALA A 219 -17.09 -5.20 -3.73
CA ALA A 219 -16.62 -4.02 -4.50
C ALA A 219 -15.96 -2.97 -3.60
N GLN A 220 -16.52 -2.74 -2.41
CA GLN A 220 -15.95 -1.82 -1.42
C GLN A 220 -14.53 -2.20 -0.98
N LEU A 221 -14.23 -3.49 -0.89
CA LEU A 221 -12.89 -3.96 -0.55
C LEU A 221 -11.92 -3.78 -1.73
N GLU A 222 -12.41 -3.95 -2.95
CA GLU A 222 -11.63 -3.68 -4.17
C GLU A 222 -11.26 -2.21 -4.25
N ASP A 223 -12.21 -1.30 -4.05
CA ASP A 223 -12.00 0.15 -4.01
C ASP A 223 -11.02 0.56 -2.89
N TYR A 224 -11.15 -0.05 -1.72
CA TYR A 224 -10.19 0.15 -0.64
C TYR A 224 -8.77 -0.23 -1.06
N ILE A 225 -8.59 -1.40 -1.68
CA ILE A 225 -7.26 -1.88 -2.09
C ILE A 225 -6.65 -0.96 -3.14
N LEU A 226 -7.40 -0.61 -4.18
CA LEU A 226 -6.93 0.30 -5.23
C LEU A 226 -6.46 1.62 -4.60
N THR A 227 -7.28 2.20 -3.73
CA THR A 227 -6.98 3.48 -3.09
C THR A 227 -5.80 3.40 -2.12
N VAL A 228 -5.72 2.36 -1.28
CA VAL A 228 -4.61 2.24 -0.32
C VAL A 228 -3.28 2.02 -1.03
N LEU A 229 -3.25 1.24 -2.13
CA LEU A 229 -2.03 1.02 -2.91
C LEU A 229 -1.56 2.30 -3.60
N ASP A 230 -2.46 3.10 -4.13
CA ASP A 230 -2.15 4.43 -4.68
C ASP A 230 -1.52 5.36 -3.63
N HIS A 231 -2.09 5.38 -2.42
CA HIS A 231 -1.52 6.15 -1.32
C HIS A 231 -0.13 5.65 -0.89
N LEU A 232 0.09 4.34 -0.87
CA LEU A 232 1.39 3.75 -0.58
C LEU A 232 2.44 4.10 -1.63
N GLU A 233 2.06 4.09 -2.92
CA GLU A 233 2.96 4.47 -4.01
C GLU A 233 3.42 5.93 -3.89
N THR A 234 2.54 6.86 -3.49
CA THR A 234 2.91 8.26 -3.22
C THR A 234 3.93 8.42 -2.10
N LYS A 235 4.02 7.42 -1.20
CA LYS A 235 5.01 7.34 -0.11
C LYS A 235 6.24 6.52 -0.48
N GLY A 236 6.40 6.16 -1.76
CA GLY A 236 7.54 5.38 -2.25
C GLY A 236 7.45 3.87 -2.02
N ILE A 237 6.33 3.37 -1.47
CA ILE A 237 6.10 1.95 -1.25
C ILE A 237 5.43 1.37 -2.50
N ARG A 238 6.25 0.77 -3.38
CA ARG A 238 5.73 0.14 -4.61
C ARG A 238 5.21 -1.26 -4.32
N VAL A 239 4.06 -1.57 -4.88
CA VAL A 239 3.37 -2.86 -4.73
C VAL A 239 3.15 -3.48 -6.10
N SER A 240 3.49 -4.77 -6.25
CA SER A 240 3.26 -5.51 -7.48
C SER A 240 1.79 -5.93 -7.62
N ALA A 241 1.33 -6.20 -8.87
CA ALA A 241 -0.03 -6.74 -9.09
C ALA A 241 -0.27 -8.05 -8.33
N ARG A 242 0.75 -8.93 -8.24
CA ARG A 242 0.70 -10.14 -7.41
C ARG A 242 0.43 -9.78 -5.94
N ARG A 243 1.14 -8.78 -5.41
CA ARG A 243 0.98 -8.36 -4.01
C ARG A 243 -0.39 -7.76 -3.75
N ALA A 244 -0.98 -7.05 -4.71
CA ALA A 244 -2.36 -6.55 -4.62
C ALA A 244 -3.37 -7.70 -4.47
N THR A 245 -3.24 -8.76 -5.28
CA THR A 245 -4.11 -9.95 -5.16
C THR A 245 -3.87 -10.73 -3.87
N ILE A 246 -2.62 -10.82 -3.40
CA ILE A 246 -2.30 -11.40 -2.08
C ILE A 246 -2.95 -10.59 -0.97
N LEU A 247 -2.88 -9.25 -1.02
CA LEU A 247 -3.50 -8.39 0.00
C LEU A 247 -5.02 -8.60 0.06
N TYR A 248 -5.71 -8.66 -1.09
CA TYR A 248 -7.14 -8.96 -1.14
C TYR A 248 -7.45 -10.28 -0.43
N ARG A 249 -6.75 -11.35 -0.81
CA ARG A 249 -6.89 -12.68 -0.21
C ARG A 249 -6.58 -12.68 1.29
N ASN A 250 -5.54 -11.98 1.72
CA ASN A 250 -5.16 -11.88 3.12
C ASN A 250 -6.20 -11.14 3.96
N ILE A 251 -6.85 -10.10 3.43
CA ILE A 251 -7.93 -9.40 4.14
C ILE A 251 -9.09 -10.35 4.40
N LEU A 252 -9.49 -11.14 3.41
CA LEU A 252 -10.55 -12.15 3.56
C LEU A 252 -10.14 -13.21 4.60
N ALA A 253 -8.92 -13.73 4.52
CA ALA A 253 -8.41 -14.74 5.43
C ALA A 253 -8.32 -14.23 6.89
N VAL A 254 -7.81 -13.01 7.09
CA VAL A 254 -7.74 -12.37 8.42
C VAL A 254 -9.13 -12.09 8.97
N HIS A 255 -10.06 -11.63 8.13
CA HIS A 255 -11.44 -11.42 8.57
C HIS A 255 -12.10 -12.73 9.00
N ALA A 256 -11.97 -13.79 8.21
CA ALA A 256 -12.46 -15.13 8.55
C ALA A 256 -11.84 -15.67 9.85
N ALA A 257 -10.53 -15.48 10.03
CA ALA A 257 -9.83 -15.87 11.26
C ALA A 257 -10.34 -15.10 12.48
N ARG A 258 -10.57 -13.80 12.36
CA ARG A 258 -11.15 -12.97 13.43
C ARG A 258 -12.58 -13.41 13.77
N MET A 259 -13.40 -13.74 12.76
CA MET A 259 -14.73 -14.28 12.97
C MET A 259 -14.69 -15.60 13.74
N ALA A 260 -13.79 -16.51 13.37
CA ALA A 260 -13.62 -17.78 14.06
C ALA A 260 -13.16 -17.59 15.51
N LEU A 261 -12.09 -16.81 15.73
CA LEU A 261 -11.58 -16.50 17.08
C LEU A 261 -12.66 -15.87 17.97
N TYR A 262 -13.44 -14.96 17.43
CA TYR A 262 -14.52 -14.30 18.14
C TYR A 262 -15.64 -15.27 18.52
N LYS A 263 -16.07 -16.11 17.57
CA LYS A 263 -17.11 -17.14 17.81
C LYS A 263 -16.74 -18.08 18.95
N PHE A 264 -15.48 -18.49 19.05
CA PHE A 264 -15.03 -19.37 20.11
C PHE A 264 -14.73 -18.66 21.44
N ALA A 265 -14.45 -17.34 21.40
CA ALA A 265 -14.25 -16.55 22.61
C ALA A 265 -15.58 -16.09 23.24
N GLN A 266 -16.59 -15.81 22.40
CA GLN A 266 -17.89 -15.26 22.81
C GLN A 266 -19.02 -15.88 21.97
N PRO A 267 -19.38 -17.14 22.22
CA PRO A 267 -20.33 -17.89 21.40
C PRO A 267 -21.75 -17.28 21.36
N GLU A 268 -22.10 -16.47 22.35
CA GLU A 268 -23.40 -15.79 22.44
C GLU A 268 -23.58 -14.59 21.53
N ILE A 269 -22.49 -14.07 20.94
CA ILE A 269 -22.50 -12.85 20.12
C ILE A 269 -22.30 -13.20 18.65
N SER A 270 -23.14 -12.62 17.79
CA SER A 270 -23.03 -12.84 16.33
C SER A 270 -21.65 -12.40 15.78
N PRO A 271 -20.95 -13.25 15.02
CA PRO A 271 -19.69 -12.92 14.38
C PRO A 271 -19.76 -11.75 13.37
N GLN A 272 -20.96 -11.40 12.91
CA GLN A 272 -21.20 -10.29 11.97
C GLN A 272 -20.85 -8.89 12.53
N ARG A 273 -20.54 -8.79 13.83
CA ARG A 273 -20.07 -7.54 14.45
C ARG A 273 -18.58 -7.23 14.26
N ILE A 274 -17.83 -8.14 13.63
CA ILE A 274 -16.41 -7.91 13.38
C ILE A 274 -16.25 -6.93 12.24
N ASP A 275 -15.57 -5.84 12.52
CA ASP A 275 -15.39 -4.78 11.55
C ASP A 275 -14.32 -5.16 10.52
N TRP A 276 -14.61 -4.85 9.26
CA TRP A 276 -13.72 -5.03 8.13
C TRP A 276 -12.52 -4.09 8.16
N LYS A 277 -12.69 -2.87 8.69
CA LYS A 277 -11.63 -1.86 8.78
C LYS A 277 -10.43 -2.40 9.54
N THR A 278 -10.64 -2.98 10.71
CA THR A 278 -9.55 -3.59 11.49
C THR A 278 -8.96 -4.81 10.78
N SER A 279 -9.77 -5.63 10.11
CA SER A 279 -9.26 -6.79 9.36
C SER A 279 -8.36 -6.37 8.20
N ALA A 280 -8.76 -5.32 7.47
CA ALA A 280 -7.99 -4.74 6.39
C ALA A 280 -6.65 -4.14 6.90
N LEU A 281 -6.69 -3.43 8.04
CA LEU A 281 -5.46 -2.90 8.66
C LEU A 281 -4.49 -4.00 9.06
N VAL A 282 -4.99 -5.03 9.77
CA VAL A 282 -4.16 -6.16 10.22
C VAL A 282 -3.55 -6.89 9.02
N ALA A 283 -4.33 -7.14 7.97
CA ALA A 283 -3.82 -7.75 6.75
C ALA A 283 -2.78 -6.87 6.06
N LEU A 284 -3.03 -5.56 5.91
CA LEU A 284 -2.10 -4.61 5.30
C LEU A 284 -0.75 -4.59 6.01
N GLN A 285 -0.75 -4.50 7.35
CA GLN A 285 0.46 -4.48 8.15
C GLN A 285 1.31 -5.76 8.03
N ASN A 286 0.68 -6.89 7.70
CA ASN A 286 1.33 -8.19 7.62
C ASN A 286 1.42 -8.76 6.19
N SER A 287 1.26 -7.90 5.17
CA SER A 287 1.31 -8.30 3.74
C SER A 287 2.36 -7.56 2.93
N LEU A 288 3.14 -6.64 3.51
CA LEU A 288 4.10 -5.82 2.78
C LEU A 288 5.51 -6.39 2.86
N PRO A 289 6.13 -6.82 1.73
CA PRO A 289 7.46 -7.42 1.74
C PRO A 289 8.57 -6.44 2.16
N GLN A 290 8.33 -5.14 2.12
CA GLN A 290 9.27 -4.13 2.59
C GLN A 290 9.61 -4.23 4.08
N VAL A 291 8.83 -4.95 4.87
CA VAL A 291 9.13 -5.22 6.30
C VAL A 291 10.45 -5.97 6.49
N VAL A 292 10.89 -6.76 5.49
CA VAL A 292 12.16 -7.51 5.52
C VAL A 292 13.32 -6.79 4.83
N SER A 293 13.10 -5.56 4.32
CA SER A 293 14.13 -4.73 3.69
C SER A 293 14.82 -3.82 4.70
N ASP A 294 15.92 -3.19 4.28
CA ASP A 294 16.66 -2.22 5.10
C ASP A 294 15.83 -0.96 5.43
N VAL A 295 14.90 -0.61 4.53
CA VAL A 295 14.01 0.54 4.69
C VAL A 295 12.61 0.03 4.96
N LYS A 296 12.22 0.02 6.22
CA LYS A 296 10.87 -0.37 6.62
C LYS A 296 9.86 0.73 6.30
N PRO A 297 8.61 0.35 5.96
CA PRO A 297 7.53 1.32 5.80
C PRO A 297 7.28 2.08 7.11
N ASP A 298 7.15 3.40 7.03
CA ASP A 298 6.72 4.18 8.19
C ASP A 298 5.32 3.76 8.64
N ARG A 299 5.22 3.31 9.87
CA ARG A 299 3.97 2.83 10.47
C ARG A 299 2.89 3.93 10.52
N ALA A 300 3.28 5.18 10.74
CA ALA A 300 2.34 6.29 10.77
C ALA A 300 1.80 6.58 9.36
N ALA A 301 2.66 6.55 8.34
CA ALA A 301 2.26 6.70 6.94
C ALA A 301 1.33 5.57 6.48
N LEU A 302 1.59 4.32 6.91
CA LEU A 302 0.73 3.18 6.62
C LEU A 302 -0.66 3.32 7.25
N LEU A 303 -0.72 3.74 8.53
CA LEU A 303 -1.98 3.99 9.22
C LEU A 303 -2.78 5.12 8.59
N ALA A 304 -2.11 6.19 8.16
CA ALA A 304 -2.75 7.31 7.47
C ALA A 304 -3.34 6.88 6.12
N ALA A 305 -2.55 6.16 5.31
CA ALA A 305 -3.01 5.61 4.03
C ALA A 305 -4.23 4.68 4.22
N HIS A 306 -4.17 3.77 5.22
CA HIS A 306 -5.29 2.89 5.54
C HIS A 306 -6.56 3.68 5.92
N ARG A 307 -6.45 4.69 6.80
CA ARG A 307 -7.62 5.48 7.23
C ARG A 307 -8.26 6.20 6.07
N GLN A 308 -7.46 6.89 5.27
CA GLN A 308 -7.94 7.62 4.10
C GLN A 308 -8.61 6.70 3.08
N ALA A 309 -7.94 5.60 2.73
CA ALA A 309 -8.49 4.64 1.77
C ALA A 309 -9.79 4.00 2.28
N TRP A 310 -9.86 3.69 3.58
CA TRP A 310 -11.08 3.12 4.15
C TRP A 310 -12.25 4.10 4.10
N GLU A 311 -12.02 5.36 4.48
CA GLU A 311 -13.06 6.40 4.43
C GLU A 311 -13.56 6.62 3.00
N LEU A 312 -12.66 6.57 2.01
CA LEU A 312 -13.01 6.70 0.60
C LEU A 312 -13.84 5.53 0.09
N SER A 313 -13.48 4.30 0.46
CA SER A 313 -14.22 3.10 0.05
C SER A 313 -15.64 3.00 0.65
N GLN A 314 -15.97 3.83 1.65
CA GLN A 314 -17.32 3.92 2.24
C GLN A 314 -18.22 4.90 1.51
N LEU A 315 -17.69 5.70 0.58
CA LEU A 315 -18.47 6.64 -0.19
C LEU A 315 -19.22 5.89 -1.29
N ASP A 316 -20.50 6.18 -1.44
CA ASP A 316 -21.28 5.66 -2.57
C ASP A 316 -20.62 6.06 -3.89
N SER A 317 -20.67 5.18 -4.88
CA SER A 317 -20.14 5.44 -6.23
C SER A 317 -20.73 6.72 -6.87
N ASP A 318 -21.93 7.10 -6.48
CA ASP A 318 -22.60 8.32 -6.91
C ASP A 318 -22.10 9.59 -6.17
N ASN A 319 -21.32 9.43 -5.12
CA ASN A 319 -20.76 10.57 -4.39
C ASN A 319 -19.65 11.22 -5.24
N PRO A 320 -19.74 12.53 -5.54
CA PRO A 320 -18.71 13.22 -6.33
C PRO A 320 -17.29 13.06 -5.77
N TRP A 321 -17.16 12.96 -4.45
CA TRP A 321 -15.88 12.79 -3.77
C TRP A 321 -15.20 11.47 -4.09
N HIS A 322 -15.94 10.41 -4.41
CA HIS A 322 -15.37 9.13 -4.83
C HIS A 322 -14.49 9.29 -6.07
N THR A 323 -14.97 10.03 -7.07
CA THR A 323 -14.21 10.31 -8.29
C THR A 323 -13.13 11.37 -8.08
N LEU A 324 -13.45 12.46 -7.35
CA LEU A 324 -12.52 13.58 -7.16
C LEU A 324 -11.25 13.19 -6.40
N LEU A 325 -11.35 12.32 -5.41
CA LEU A 325 -10.21 11.92 -4.59
C LEU A 325 -9.30 10.91 -5.28
N GLN A 326 -9.73 10.28 -6.37
CA GLN A 326 -8.88 9.48 -7.24
C GLN A 326 -7.97 10.33 -8.13
N ILE A 327 -8.30 11.61 -8.36
CA ILE A 327 -7.50 12.53 -9.16
C ILE A 327 -6.34 13.06 -8.30
N LYS A 328 -5.10 12.72 -8.67
CA LYS A 328 -3.89 13.08 -7.89
C LYS A 328 -3.53 14.56 -8.01
N ASP A 329 -3.63 15.13 -9.21
CA ASP A 329 -3.30 16.53 -9.45
C ASP A 329 -4.37 17.48 -8.88
N PRO A 330 -4.01 18.47 -8.03
CA PRO A 330 -4.99 19.38 -7.44
C PRO A 330 -5.72 20.26 -8.47
N LEU A 331 -5.08 20.62 -9.59
CA LEU A 331 -5.68 21.40 -10.64
C LEU A 331 -6.72 20.57 -11.41
N ASP A 332 -6.36 19.36 -11.82
CA ASP A 332 -7.26 18.45 -12.51
C ASP A 332 -8.47 18.09 -11.62
N ARG A 333 -8.24 17.94 -10.32
CA ARG A 333 -9.30 17.72 -9.32
C ARG A 333 -10.25 18.92 -9.23
N CYS A 334 -9.72 20.13 -9.20
CA CYS A 334 -10.50 21.36 -9.19
C CYS A 334 -11.33 21.51 -10.48
N VAL A 335 -10.73 21.20 -11.63
CA VAL A 335 -11.42 21.20 -12.93
C VAL A 335 -12.58 20.20 -12.93
N ALA A 336 -12.33 18.96 -12.54
CA ALA A 336 -13.35 17.92 -12.46
C ALA A 336 -14.49 18.30 -11.49
N ALA A 337 -14.17 18.88 -10.33
CA ALA A 337 -15.15 19.35 -9.37
C ALA A 337 -16.04 20.48 -9.93
N THR A 338 -15.43 21.39 -10.67
CA THR A 338 -16.17 22.48 -11.32
C THR A 338 -17.13 21.95 -12.38
N GLN A 339 -16.71 20.95 -13.16
CA GLN A 339 -17.53 20.28 -14.18
C GLN A 339 -18.71 19.50 -13.59
N MET A 340 -18.56 18.98 -12.35
CA MET A 340 -19.65 18.29 -11.65
C MET A 340 -20.79 19.24 -11.20
N GLY A 341 -20.63 20.54 -11.37
CA GLY A 341 -21.66 21.54 -11.10
C GLY A 341 -22.17 21.49 -9.66
N GLU A 342 -23.47 21.53 -9.45
CA GLU A 342 -24.12 21.56 -8.13
C GLU A 342 -23.92 20.29 -7.30
N ARG A 343 -23.43 19.21 -7.89
CA ARG A 343 -23.09 17.96 -7.16
C ARG A 343 -21.98 18.18 -6.15
N VAL A 344 -21.10 19.18 -6.35
CA VAL A 344 -20.07 19.61 -5.42
C VAL A 344 -20.45 20.90 -4.77
N LYS A 345 -20.52 20.95 -3.45
CA LYS A 345 -20.89 22.15 -2.67
C LYS A 345 -19.87 23.27 -2.86
N ASP A 346 -20.31 24.53 -2.77
CA ASP A 346 -19.46 25.72 -2.91
C ASP A 346 -18.31 25.76 -1.89
N ASP A 347 -18.56 25.31 -0.65
CA ASP A 347 -17.56 25.21 0.40
C ASP A 347 -16.42 24.24 0.02
N ASP A 348 -16.77 23.12 -0.56
CA ASP A 348 -15.82 22.09 -0.98
C ASP A 348 -15.05 22.53 -2.23
N LEU A 349 -15.75 23.13 -3.19
CA LEU A 349 -15.13 23.72 -4.37
C LEU A 349 -14.14 24.82 -3.97
N SER A 350 -14.49 25.63 -2.98
CA SER A 350 -13.58 26.67 -2.44
C SER A 350 -12.26 26.09 -1.93
N LYS A 351 -12.30 24.96 -1.23
CA LYS A 351 -11.08 24.26 -0.77
C LYS A 351 -10.26 23.76 -1.96
N LEU A 352 -10.92 23.11 -2.93
CA LEU A 352 -10.24 22.57 -4.11
C LEU A 352 -9.58 23.65 -4.97
N VAL A 353 -10.24 24.82 -5.10
CA VAL A 353 -9.64 26.00 -5.77
C VAL A 353 -8.41 26.48 -5.00
N SER A 354 -8.50 26.57 -3.68
CA SER A 354 -7.38 26.98 -2.84
C SER A 354 -6.18 26.02 -2.99
N ASP A 355 -6.44 24.70 -2.98
CA ASP A 355 -5.42 23.67 -3.15
C ASP A 355 -4.76 23.75 -4.54
N ALA A 356 -5.54 23.93 -5.60
CA ALA A 356 -5.07 24.07 -6.96
C ALA A 356 -4.15 25.30 -7.13
N LEU A 357 -4.51 26.43 -6.51
CA LEU A 357 -3.69 27.65 -6.53
C LEU A 357 -2.42 27.51 -5.68
N ALA A 358 -2.51 26.86 -4.51
CA ALA A 358 -1.38 26.64 -3.63
C ALA A 358 -0.33 25.68 -4.22
N ALA A 359 -0.76 24.72 -5.03
CA ALA A 359 0.13 23.79 -5.72
C ALA A 359 1.01 24.45 -6.80
N GLN A 360 0.64 25.66 -7.25
CA GLN A 360 1.40 26.40 -8.27
C GLN A 360 2.43 27.33 -7.64
N THR A 361 3.68 26.98 -7.82
CA THR A 361 4.81 27.76 -7.28
C THR A 361 5.19 28.96 -8.17
N GLU A 362 4.91 28.88 -9.48
CA GLU A 362 5.25 29.91 -10.44
C GLU A 362 4.12 30.96 -10.54
N PRO A 363 4.39 32.23 -10.21
CA PRO A 363 3.32 33.25 -10.12
C PRO A 363 2.56 33.47 -11.43
N SER A 364 3.22 33.39 -12.59
CA SER A 364 2.59 33.60 -13.89
C SER A 364 1.64 32.45 -14.25
N CYS A 365 1.99 31.20 -13.90
CA CYS A 365 1.11 30.04 -14.06
C CYS A 365 -0.07 30.10 -13.09
N ARG A 366 0.19 30.50 -11.85
CA ARG A 366 -0.86 30.68 -10.85
C ARG A 366 -1.88 31.76 -11.26
N THR A 367 -1.43 32.89 -11.82
CA THR A 367 -2.31 33.92 -12.38
C THR A 367 -3.15 33.37 -13.56
N ALA A 368 -2.56 32.57 -14.44
CA ALA A 368 -3.27 31.94 -15.56
C ALA A 368 -4.40 31.02 -15.10
N ILE A 369 -4.12 30.16 -14.12
CA ILE A 369 -5.09 29.24 -13.53
C ILE A 369 -6.18 30.01 -12.76
N ALA A 370 -5.79 30.98 -11.93
CA ALA A 370 -6.72 31.82 -11.19
C ALA A 370 -7.70 32.53 -12.12
N LEU A 371 -7.21 33.05 -13.26
CA LEU A 371 -8.05 33.71 -14.28
C LEU A 371 -9.01 32.73 -14.95
N ALA A 372 -8.55 31.55 -15.32
CA ALA A 372 -9.37 30.53 -15.94
C ALA A 372 -10.51 30.05 -15.00
N ILE A 373 -10.16 29.76 -13.73
CA ILE A 373 -11.16 29.39 -12.71
C ILE A 373 -12.13 30.56 -12.46
N TYR A 374 -11.63 31.77 -12.29
CA TYR A 374 -12.48 32.95 -12.09
C TYR A 374 -13.48 33.10 -13.25
N ALA A 375 -13.05 32.99 -14.48
CA ALA A 375 -13.90 33.10 -15.65
C ALA A 375 -15.04 32.04 -15.64
N ALA A 376 -14.77 30.84 -15.15
CA ALA A 376 -15.77 29.77 -15.08
C ALA A 376 -16.77 29.95 -13.92
N VAL A 377 -16.32 30.38 -12.74
CA VAL A 377 -17.12 30.27 -11.51
C VAL A 377 -17.73 31.59 -11.02
N HIS A 378 -17.24 32.78 -11.43
CA HIS A 378 -17.63 34.06 -10.85
C HIS A 378 -19.11 34.42 -10.98
N ARG A 379 -19.84 33.80 -11.91
CA ARG A 379 -21.27 34.04 -12.12
C ARG A 379 -22.15 32.87 -11.70
N THR A 380 -21.60 31.71 -11.49
CA THR A 380 -22.34 30.47 -11.30
C THR A 380 -22.19 29.87 -9.91
N ARG A 381 -21.13 30.26 -9.16
CA ARG A 381 -20.78 29.65 -7.88
C ARG A 381 -20.46 30.71 -6.81
N ASN A 382 -20.80 30.40 -5.56
CA ASN A 382 -20.55 31.26 -4.40
C ASN A 382 -19.37 30.72 -3.60
N LEU A 383 -18.15 30.97 -4.08
CA LEU A 383 -16.95 30.57 -3.34
C LEU A 383 -16.75 31.44 -2.09
N HIS A 384 -15.98 30.93 -1.11
CA HIS A 384 -15.60 31.67 0.08
C HIS A 384 -14.89 32.98 -0.28
N ALA A 385 -15.17 34.05 0.47
CA ALA A 385 -14.61 35.38 0.26
C ALA A 385 -13.08 35.36 0.22
N THR A 386 -12.44 34.60 1.11
CA THR A 386 -10.98 34.44 1.18
C THR A 386 -10.37 33.86 -0.10
N VAL A 387 -11.08 32.95 -0.76
CA VAL A 387 -10.64 32.34 -2.03
C VAL A 387 -10.77 33.35 -3.18
N PHE A 388 -11.88 34.09 -3.22
CA PHE A 388 -12.05 35.20 -4.15
C PHE A 388 -11.01 36.30 -3.96
N GLU A 389 -10.68 36.66 -2.74
CA GLU A 389 -9.63 37.64 -2.43
C GLU A 389 -8.26 37.16 -2.93
N THR A 390 -7.92 35.89 -2.69
CA THR A 390 -6.67 35.30 -3.17
C THR A 390 -6.61 35.31 -4.71
N MET A 391 -7.67 34.87 -5.37
CA MET A 391 -7.74 34.94 -6.84
C MET A 391 -7.68 36.41 -7.33
N ALA A 392 -8.41 37.32 -6.69
CA ALA A 392 -8.40 38.73 -7.06
C ALA A 392 -7.02 39.36 -6.96
N GLN A 393 -6.21 39.00 -5.95
CA GLN A 393 -4.82 39.44 -5.84
C GLN A 393 -3.99 38.96 -7.02
N ASP A 394 -4.15 37.72 -7.42
CA ASP A 394 -3.41 37.13 -8.54
C ASP A 394 -3.83 37.72 -9.90
N ILE A 395 -5.13 37.99 -10.11
CA ILE A 395 -5.66 38.42 -11.43
C ILE A 395 -5.90 39.93 -11.55
N ARG A 396 -5.75 40.72 -10.49
CA ARG A 396 -6.04 42.16 -10.47
C ARG A 396 -5.40 42.93 -11.63
N LYS A 397 -4.14 42.64 -11.92
CA LYS A 397 -3.38 43.30 -13.00
C LYS A 397 -3.81 42.86 -14.39
N VAL A 398 -4.39 41.70 -14.48
CA VAL A 398 -4.82 41.06 -15.74
C VAL A 398 -6.24 41.49 -16.12
N LEU A 399 -7.13 41.67 -15.16
CA LEU A 399 -8.51 42.13 -15.43
C LEU A 399 -8.58 43.56 -16.00
N ARG A 400 -7.61 44.41 -15.70
CA ARG A 400 -7.50 45.77 -16.20
C ARG A 400 -6.05 46.04 -16.64
N PRO A 401 -5.56 45.46 -17.74
CA PRO A 401 -4.22 45.71 -18.21
C PRO A 401 -4.09 47.18 -18.62
N GLY A 402 -3.05 47.82 -18.10
CA GLY A 402 -2.69 49.17 -18.52
C GLY A 402 -2.12 49.18 -19.96
N GLN A 403 -2.19 50.32 -20.66
CA GLN A 403 -1.43 50.47 -21.92
C GLN A 403 0.04 50.58 -21.59
N TYR A 404 0.85 49.63 -21.99
CA TYR A 404 2.29 49.63 -21.81
C TYR A 404 2.99 50.02 -23.10
N SER A 405 3.66 51.17 -23.09
CA SER A 405 4.64 51.57 -24.14
C SER A 405 6.00 51.06 -23.74
N HIS A 406 6.74 50.52 -24.67
CA HIS A 406 8.01 49.86 -24.41
C HIS A 406 9.22 50.80 -24.57
N SER A 407 10.04 50.93 -23.54
CA SER A 407 11.35 51.58 -23.55
C SER A 407 12.40 50.69 -22.88
N GLY A 408 12.71 49.49 -23.44
CA GLY A 408 13.70 48.60 -22.87
C GLY A 408 14.51 47.83 -23.90
N GLU A 409 15.75 47.40 -23.55
CA GLU A 409 16.64 46.65 -24.41
C GLU A 409 16.72 45.15 -24.03
N GLY A 410 17.17 44.31 -24.98
CA GLY A 410 17.44 42.89 -24.72
C GLY A 410 16.23 42.00 -24.52
N ALA A 411 16.29 41.07 -23.56
CA ALA A 411 15.29 40.05 -23.31
C ALA A 411 13.86 40.57 -23.03
N ARG A 412 13.72 41.81 -22.52
CA ARG A 412 12.42 42.48 -22.35
C ARG A 412 11.78 42.82 -23.69
N ARG A 413 12.59 43.26 -24.68
CA ARG A 413 12.12 43.59 -26.03
C ARG A 413 11.66 42.36 -26.81
N ASP A 414 12.35 41.26 -26.68
CA ASP A 414 11.99 40.00 -27.35
C ASP A 414 10.70 39.41 -26.75
N ARG A 415 10.56 39.49 -25.43
CA ARG A 415 9.34 39.06 -24.72
C ARG A 415 8.14 39.92 -25.13
N TYR A 416 8.30 41.24 -25.20
CA TYR A 416 7.24 42.14 -25.67
C TYR A 416 6.85 41.84 -27.13
N ARG A 417 7.80 41.63 -28.03
CA ARG A 417 7.52 41.23 -29.40
C ARG A 417 6.74 39.94 -29.45
N ARG A 418 7.15 38.94 -28.68
CA ARG A 418 6.47 37.65 -28.63
C ARG A 418 5.01 37.76 -28.12
N VAL A 419 4.78 38.54 -27.08
CA VAL A 419 3.42 38.82 -26.57
C VAL A 419 2.58 39.52 -27.64
N LYS A 420 3.11 40.51 -28.33
CA LYS A 420 2.41 41.19 -29.42
C LYS A 420 2.02 40.23 -30.56
N ASP A 421 2.94 39.35 -30.94
CA ASP A 421 2.66 38.33 -31.98
C ASP A 421 1.59 37.35 -31.54
N LEU A 422 1.58 36.93 -30.26
CA LEU A 422 0.55 36.03 -29.70
C LEU A 422 -0.82 36.73 -29.66
N CYS A 423 -0.90 37.98 -29.22
CA CYS A 423 -2.14 38.75 -29.23
C CYS A 423 -2.72 38.92 -30.64
N ALA A 424 -1.83 39.25 -31.64
CA ALA A 424 -2.25 39.35 -33.02
C ALA A 424 -2.77 38.04 -33.63
N LYS A 425 -2.29 36.88 -33.14
CA LYS A 425 -2.84 35.58 -33.51
C LYS A 425 -4.22 35.35 -32.90
N LEU A 426 -4.40 35.65 -31.62
CA LEU A 426 -5.68 35.51 -30.91
C LEU A 426 -6.76 36.41 -31.51
N GLU A 427 -6.40 37.64 -31.98
CA GLU A 427 -7.32 38.53 -32.68
C GLU A 427 -7.79 37.98 -34.02
N LYS A 428 -6.90 37.25 -34.73
CA LYS A 428 -7.24 36.63 -36.04
C LYS A 428 -8.08 35.35 -35.91
N GLU A 429 -7.96 34.65 -34.77
CA GLU A 429 -8.70 33.43 -34.49
C GLU A 429 -10.10 33.71 -33.90
N ASP A 430 -10.59 34.95 -34.00
CA ASP A 430 -11.86 35.37 -33.41
C ASP A 430 -13.05 34.84 -34.25
N SER A 431 -13.41 33.58 -34.00
CA SER A 431 -14.63 32.95 -34.47
C SER A 431 -15.73 33.03 -33.42
N ASN A 432 -17.02 33.09 -33.85
CA ASN A 432 -18.18 33.18 -32.98
C ASN A 432 -18.12 32.12 -31.85
N GLY A 433 -17.87 32.57 -30.61
CA GLY A 433 -17.76 31.73 -29.39
C GLY A 433 -16.44 31.81 -28.65
N SER A 434 -15.32 32.23 -29.28
CA SER A 434 -13.99 32.34 -28.65
C SER A 434 -13.64 33.76 -28.18
N GLN A 435 -14.50 34.75 -28.44
CA GLN A 435 -14.21 36.18 -28.20
C GLN A 435 -13.85 36.46 -26.72
N GLN A 436 -14.62 35.98 -25.78
CA GLN A 436 -14.39 36.19 -24.35
C GLN A 436 -13.11 35.48 -23.89
N ARG A 437 -12.86 34.24 -24.33
CA ARG A 437 -11.66 33.47 -24.06
C ARG A 437 -10.42 34.21 -24.58
N ASN A 438 -10.44 34.65 -25.83
CA ASN A 438 -9.35 35.37 -26.46
C ASN A 438 -9.06 36.71 -25.77
N GLN A 439 -10.11 37.42 -25.33
CA GLN A 439 -9.99 38.65 -24.56
C GLN A 439 -9.29 38.39 -23.22
N TYR A 440 -9.66 37.35 -22.47
CA TYR A 440 -8.96 36.98 -21.23
C TYR A 440 -7.53 36.58 -21.49
N ALA A 441 -7.26 35.83 -22.56
CA ALA A 441 -5.92 35.41 -22.94
C ALA A 441 -5.01 36.62 -23.27
N MET A 442 -5.52 37.58 -24.05
CA MET A 442 -4.79 38.82 -24.36
C MET A 442 -4.51 39.67 -23.12
N ASN A 443 -5.52 39.82 -22.25
CA ASN A 443 -5.39 40.53 -20.99
C ASN A 443 -4.34 39.88 -20.09
N LEU A 444 -4.30 38.54 -20.02
CA LEU A 444 -3.32 37.77 -19.29
C LEU A 444 -1.90 38.08 -19.78
N LEU A 445 -1.70 37.93 -21.10
CA LEU A 445 -0.41 38.19 -21.72
C LEU A 445 0.09 39.61 -21.50
N GLN A 446 -0.76 40.61 -21.66
CA GLN A 446 -0.43 42.02 -21.47
C GLN A 446 -0.23 42.38 -19.98
N GLY A 447 -1.08 41.88 -19.11
CA GLY A 447 -1.04 42.17 -17.67
C GLY A 447 0.20 41.60 -16.96
N LEU A 448 0.80 40.53 -17.47
CA LEU A 448 2.03 39.95 -16.94
C LEU A 448 3.32 40.61 -17.47
N LEU A 449 3.23 41.46 -18.51
CA LEU A 449 4.44 42.12 -19.10
C LEU A 449 5.26 42.93 -18.11
N PRO A 450 4.66 43.74 -17.20
CA PRO A 450 5.44 44.59 -16.29
C PRO A 450 6.28 43.80 -15.30
N ASP A 451 5.68 42.77 -14.71
CA ASP A 451 6.33 41.96 -13.65
C ASP A 451 7.20 40.83 -14.24
N GLY A 452 7.01 40.54 -15.54
CA GLY A 452 7.65 39.42 -16.22
C GLY A 452 6.90 38.09 -16.01
N TYR A 453 7.43 37.06 -16.67
CA TYR A 453 6.82 35.72 -16.65
C TYR A 453 7.60 34.74 -15.74
N GLY A 454 8.48 35.24 -14.89
CA GLY A 454 9.34 34.40 -14.07
C GLY A 454 10.25 33.51 -14.92
N THR A 455 10.32 32.24 -14.63
CA THR A 455 11.10 31.25 -15.39
C THR A 455 10.35 30.68 -16.62
N VAL A 456 9.09 31.07 -16.82
CA VAL A 456 8.18 30.50 -17.84
C VAL A 456 8.08 31.45 -19.06
N THR A 457 7.85 30.89 -20.24
CA THR A 457 7.65 31.68 -21.46
C THR A 457 6.18 32.10 -21.61
N PRO A 458 5.90 33.25 -22.32
CA PRO A 458 4.50 33.65 -22.62
C PRO A 458 3.68 32.56 -23.31
N ASP A 459 4.28 31.77 -24.18
CA ASP A 459 3.66 30.66 -24.89
C ASP A 459 3.17 29.56 -23.92
N LYS A 460 3.99 29.23 -22.93
CA LYS A 460 3.61 28.22 -21.91
C LYS A 460 2.44 28.70 -21.05
N VAL A 461 2.48 29.97 -20.62
CA VAL A 461 1.42 30.57 -19.81
C VAL A 461 0.10 30.62 -20.60
N LEU A 462 0.17 31.05 -21.87
CA LEU A 462 -0.98 31.05 -22.74
C LEU A 462 -1.56 29.66 -22.96
N LYS A 463 -0.70 28.67 -23.26
CA LYS A 463 -1.14 27.29 -23.45
C LYS A 463 -1.83 26.72 -22.19
N LEU A 464 -1.27 26.99 -21.02
CA LEU A 464 -1.85 26.56 -19.74
C LEU A 464 -3.22 27.21 -19.53
N PHE A 465 -3.33 28.54 -19.72
CA PHE A 465 -4.61 29.23 -19.60
C PHE A 465 -5.66 28.65 -20.52
N LEU A 466 -5.34 28.52 -21.81
CA LEU A 466 -6.29 28.01 -22.80
C LEU A 466 -6.73 26.57 -22.48
N SER A 467 -5.78 25.71 -22.08
CA SER A 467 -6.08 24.34 -21.71
C SER A 467 -7.07 24.26 -20.54
N VAL A 468 -6.80 25.03 -19.46
CA VAL A 468 -7.67 25.03 -18.27
C VAL A 468 -9.03 25.68 -18.56
N TYR A 469 -9.00 26.81 -19.27
CA TYR A 469 -10.23 27.52 -19.64
C TYR A 469 -11.16 26.65 -20.51
N ASP A 470 -10.60 26.00 -21.53
CA ASP A 470 -11.37 25.15 -22.45
C ASP A 470 -11.94 23.93 -21.72
N GLN A 471 -11.19 23.33 -20.80
CA GLN A 471 -11.69 22.26 -19.93
C GLN A 471 -12.84 22.71 -19.01
N LEU A 472 -12.77 23.93 -18.47
CA LEU A 472 -13.77 24.44 -17.55
C LEU A 472 -15.05 24.92 -18.22
N ILE A 473 -14.96 25.44 -19.45
CA ILE A 473 -16.08 26.13 -20.12
C ILE A 473 -16.74 25.30 -21.24
N TYR A 474 -15.93 24.48 -21.95
CA TYR A 474 -16.40 23.77 -23.15
C TYR A 474 -16.58 22.27 -22.98
N SER A 475 -16.40 21.72 -21.78
CA SER A 475 -16.57 20.29 -21.54
C SER A 475 -18.02 19.78 -21.55
N ASP A 476 -19.01 20.66 -21.53
CA ASP A 476 -20.44 20.29 -21.54
C ASP A 476 -20.99 19.80 -22.91
N ASN A 477 -20.13 19.63 -23.92
CA ASN A 477 -20.53 19.21 -25.26
C ASN A 477 -19.93 17.85 -25.70
N ARG A 478 -19.72 16.92 -24.77
CA ARG A 478 -19.38 15.53 -25.14
C ARG A 478 -20.22 14.51 -24.41
#